data_4ae942adf0fa6f7fcc74ba988469dc1d
#
_entry.id   4ae942adf0fa6f7fcc74ba988469dc1d
#
_cell.length_a   1.000
_cell.length_b   1.000
_cell.length_c   1.000
_cell.angle_alpha   90.00
_cell.angle_beta   90.00
_cell.angle_gamma   90.00
#
_symmetry.space_group_name_H-M   'P 1'
#
loop_
_entity.id
_entity.type
_entity.pdbx_description
1 polymer ?
#
loop_
_entity_poly.entity_id
_entity_poly.type
_entity_poly.pdbx_seq_one_letter_code
_entity_poly.pdbx_strand_id
1 'polypeptide(L)'
;MSDESATFRAHAQVLSGAVLVVAVGELDLVGAPRLLAALPDQGTTPVVLDLASVGFMDSSGLRSLLEARQACIDAGRPFALSRPSEQVLRVLELVDLSSEFEVVERPVS
;
A
#
# COMPACT_ATOMS: atom_id res chain seq x y z
N MET A 1 -1.25 -27.31 1.40
CA MET A 1 -1.25 -26.80 1.40
C MET A 1 -1.32 -25.71 1.21
N SER A 2 -1.20 -25.30 1.31
CA SER A 2 -1.30 -24.53 1.32
C SER A 2 -1.60 -23.46 0.83
N ASP A 3 -2.12 -22.96 0.65
CA ASP A 3 -2.40 -21.99 0.12
C ASP A 3 -2.92 -20.89 0.82
N GLU A 4 -3.10 -21.01 1.93
CA GLU A 4 -3.41 -19.95 2.81
C GLU A 4 -2.41 -18.85 2.70
N SER A 5 -1.31 -19.16 2.20
CA SER A 5 -0.31 -18.15 1.92
C SER A 5 -0.79 -17.15 0.88
N ALA A 6 -1.92 -17.43 0.25
CA ALA A 6 -2.44 -16.53 -0.77
C ALA A 6 -3.36 -15.46 -0.22
N THR A 7 -3.50 -15.32 1.11
CA THR A 7 -4.38 -14.32 1.67
C THR A 7 -3.90 -12.89 1.40
N PHE A 8 -2.63 -12.71 1.07
CA PHE A 8 -2.13 -11.40 0.67
C PHE A 8 -0.97 -11.52 -0.29
N ARG A 9 -0.99 -10.71 -1.33
CA ARG A 9 0.09 -10.60 -2.29
C ARG A 9 0.31 -9.13 -2.62
N ALA A 10 1.56 -8.76 -2.88
CA ALA A 10 1.88 -7.44 -3.36
C ALA A 10 3.05 -7.54 -4.32
N HIS A 11 3.02 -6.75 -5.38
CA HIS A 11 4.13 -6.73 -6.32
C HIS A 11 4.28 -5.32 -6.89
N ALA A 12 5.50 -4.99 -7.28
CA ALA A 12 5.83 -3.68 -7.81
C ALA A 12 5.97 -3.74 -9.32
N GLN A 13 5.47 -2.71 -9.99
CA GLN A 13 5.64 -2.51 -11.42
C GLN A 13 6.34 -1.18 -11.61
N VAL A 14 7.46 -1.20 -12.34
CA VAL A 14 8.19 0.03 -12.62
C VAL A 14 7.60 0.66 -13.86
N LEU A 15 6.98 1.82 -13.69
CA LEU A 15 6.35 2.55 -14.79
C LEU A 15 7.17 3.79 -15.11
N SER A 16 6.79 4.46 -16.18
CA SER A 16 7.42 5.72 -16.55
C SER A 16 6.99 6.79 -15.53
N GLY A 17 7.86 7.13 -14.61
CA GLY A 17 7.60 8.19 -13.64
C GLY A 17 7.02 7.74 -12.31
N ALA A 18 6.78 6.44 -12.11
CA ALA A 18 6.27 5.97 -10.82
C ALA A 18 6.55 4.48 -10.65
N VAL A 19 6.61 4.04 -9.40
CA VAL A 19 6.58 2.62 -9.07
C VAL A 19 5.18 2.34 -8.53
N LEU A 20 4.46 1.46 -9.21
CA LEU A 20 3.11 1.08 -8.81
C LEU A 20 3.20 -0.23 -8.04
N VAL A 21 2.78 -0.22 -6.79
CA VAL A 21 2.72 -1.42 -5.96
C VAL A 21 1.26 -1.84 -5.87
N VAL A 22 0.96 -3.03 -6.37
CA VAL A 22 -0.42 -3.55 -6.38
C VAL A 22 -0.57 -4.55 -5.25
N ALA A 23 -1.52 -4.29 -4.36
CA ALA A 23 -1.78 -5.15 -3.20
C ALA A 23 -3.12 -5.86 -3.38
N VAL A 24 -3.16 -7.15 -3.06
CA VAL A 24 -4.35 -7.98 -3.22
C VAL A 24 -4.51 -8.84 -1.99
N GLY A 25 -5.68 -8.83 -1.38
CA GLY A 25 -6.01 -9.73 -0.30
C GLY A 25 -6.26 -9.04 1.03
N GLU A 26 -5.82 -9.66 2.10
CA GLU A 26 -6.06 -9.19 3.46
C GLU A 26 -4.81 -8.55 4.02
N LEU A 27 -4.91 -7.28 4.36
CA LEU A 27 -3.77 -6.54 4.89
C LEU A 27 -3.84 -6.58 6.41
N ASP A 28 -3.33 -7.68 6.95
CA ASP A 28 -3.38 -8.00 8.36
C ASP A 28 -1.95 -8.24 8.87
N LEU A 29 -1.84 -8.90 10.02
CA LEU A 29 -0.55 -9.17 10.64
C LEU A 29 0.39 -9.94 9.71
N VAL A 30 -0.16 -10.87 8.93
CA VAL A 30 0.64 -11.68 7.99
C VAL A 30 0.93 -10.88 6.72
N GLY A 31 -0.05 -10.13 6.25
CA GLY A 31 0.12 -9.37 5.01
C GLY A 31 1.01 -8.16 5.14
N ALA A 32 1.04 -7.53 6.32
CA ALA A 32 1.79 -6.29 6.51
C ALA A 32 3.26 -6.41 6.12
N PRO A 33 4.02 -7.42 6.58
CA PRO A 33 5.42 -7.51 6.15
C PRO A 33 5.57 -7.78 4.66
N ARG A 34 4.60 -8.43 4.04
CA ARG A 34 4.65 -8.67 2.59
C ARG A 34 4.46 -7.37 1.82
N LEU A 35 3.61 -6.49 2.32
CA LEU A 35 3.45 -5.18 1.70
C LEU A 35 4.76 -4.41 1.76
N LEU A 36 5.37 -4.36 2.95
CA LEU A 36 6.61 -3.61 3.12
C LEU A 36 7.73 -4.19 2.27
N ALA A 37 7.77 -5.51 2.12
CA ALA A 37 8.79 -6.16 1.31
C ALA A 37 8.62 -5.85 -0.18
N ALA A 38 7.43 -5.48 -0.63
CA ALA A 38 7.18 -5.17 -2.03
C ALA A 38 7.60 -3.75 -2.41
N LEU A 39 7.88 -2.89 -1.42
CA LEU A 39 8.30 -1.53 -1.71
C LEU A 39 9.71 -1.52 -2.29
N PRO A 40 10.00 -0.59 -3.21
CA PRO A 40 11.37 -0.49 -3.73
C PRO A 40 12.32 -0.04 -2.65
N ASP A 41 13.52 -0.63 -2.64
CA ASP A 41 14.53 -0.35 -1.62
C ASP A 41 15.17 1.00 -1.80
N GLN A 42 15.32 1.45 -3.02
CA GLN A 42 16.14 2.62 -3.32
C GLN A 42 15.48 3.50 -4.35
N GLY A 43 15.99 4.72 -4.44
CA GLY A 43 15.51 5.65 -5.44
C GLY A 43 14.55 6.66 -4.88
N THR A 44 14.23 7.66 -5.71
CA THR A 44 13.34 8.74 -5.33
C THR A 44 12.12 8.82 -6.22
N THR A 45 11.94 7.85 -7.10
CA THR A 45 10.76 7.78 -7.96
C THR A 45 9.51 7.64 -7.09
N PRO A 46 8.44 8.37 -7.39
CA PRO A 46 7.21 8.26 -6.60
C PRO A 46 6.70 6.83 -6.51
N VAL A 47 6.14 6.49 -5.35
CA VAL A 47 5.51 5.19 -5.12
C VAL A 47 4.01 5.41 -5.00
N VAL A 48 3.24 4.64 -5.76
CA VAL A 48 1.79 4.64 -5.68
C VAL A 48 1.35 3.24 -5.29
N LEU A 49 0.58 3.15 -4.22
CA LEU A 49 0.10 1.86 -3.69
C LEU A 49 -1.36 1.70 -4.06
N ASP A 50 -1.64 0.70 -4.89
CA ASP A 50 -3.01 0.41 -5.35
C ASP A 50 -3.65 -0.56 -4.37
N LEU A 51 -4.73 -0.13 -3.74
CA LEU A 51 -5.40 -0.88 -2.70
C LEU A 51 -6.82 -1.30 -3.10
N ALA A 52 -7.15 -1.27 -4.39
CA ALA A 52 -8.50 -1.59 -4.85
C ALA A 52 -8.91 -3.02 -4.50
N SER A 53 -7.94 -3.93 -4.44
CA SER A 53 -8.21 -5.34 -4.19
C SER A 53 -7.89 -5.77 -2.77
N VAL A 54 -7.80 -4.83 -1.84
CA VAL A 54 -7.62 -5.14 -0.42
C VAL A 54 -8.99 -5.19 0.24
N GLY A 55 -9.45 -6.41 0.54
CA GLY A 55 -10.81 -6.60 1.07
C GLY A 55 -10.90 -6.50 2.57
N PHE A 56 -9.77 -6.46 3.26
CA PHE A 56 -9.74 -6.40 4.71
C PHE A 56 -8.47 -5.69 5.17
N MET A 57 -8.60 -4.86 6.20
CA MET A 57 -7.45 -4.23 6.83
C MET A 57 -7.73 -4.07 8.31
N ASP A 58 -6.76 -4.44 9.14
CA ASP A 58 -6.83 -4.25 10.59
C ASP A 58 -5.74 -3.28 11.03
N SER A 59 -5.49 -3.19 12.33
CA SER A 59 -4.50 -2.26 12.86
C SER A 59 -3.08 -2.59 12.40
N SER A 60 -2.77 -3.87 12.17
CA SER A 60 -1.46 -4.25 11.66
C SER A 60 -1.28 -3.76 10.24
N GLY A 61 -2.34 -3.87 9.43
CA GLY A 61 -2.33 -3.35 8.07
C GLY A 61 -2.21 -1.84 8.04
N LEU A 62 -2.95 -1.17 8.91
CA LEU A 62 -2.86 0.28 9.01
C LEU A 62 -1.44 0.71 9.35
N ARG A 63 -0.81 0.02 10.31
CA ARG A 63 0.57 0.33 10.66
C ARG A 63 1.50 0.18 9.47
N SER A 64 1.29 -0.85 8.65
CA SER A 64 2.14 -1.04 7.48
C SER A 64 1.97 0.09 6.47
N LEU A 65 0.77 0.64 6.32
CA LEU A 65 0.57 1.80 5.45
C LEU A 65 1.35 3.00 5.97
N LEU A 66 1.30 3.22 7.27
CA LEU A 66 2.02 4.34 7.88
C LEU A 66 3.53 4.14 7.75
N GLU A 67 4.00 2.91 7.92
CA GLU A 67 5.44 2.62 7.76
C GLU A 67 5.88 2.80 6.32
N ALA A 68 5.05 2.39 5.36
CA ALA A 68 5.36 2.58 3.96
C ALA A 68 5.47 4.08 3.63
N ARG A 69 4.52 4.85 4.12
CA ARG A 69 4.53 6.30 3.91
C ARG A 69 5.79 6.91 4.51
N GLN A 70 6.11 6.52 5.73
CA GLN A 70 7.28 7.09 6.41
C GLN A 70 8.57 6.71 5.71
N ALA A 71 8.69 5.48 5.23
CA ALA A 71 9.88 5.05 4.49
C ALA A 71 10.06 5.89 3.23
N CYS A 72 8.98 6.21 2.55
CA CYS A 72 9.07 7.04 1.35
C CYS A 72 9.45 8.48 1.71
N ILE A 73 8.87 9.03 2.78
CA ILE A 73 9.24 10.36 3.24
C ILE A 73 10.74 10.41 3.55
N ASP A 74 11.23 9.41 4.28
CA ASP A 74 12.64 9.37 4.67
C ASP A 74 13.56 9.27 3.46
N ALA A 75 13.09 8.63 2.39
CA ALA A 75 13.86 8.47 1.16
C ALA A 75 13.70 9.67 0.22
N GLY A 76 12.88 10.64 0.58
CA GLY A 76 12.65 11.80 -0.26
C GLY A 76 11.81 11.50 -1.49
N ARG A 77 10.96 10.48 -1.45
CA ARG A 77 10.14 10.11 -2.58
C ARG A 77 8.66 10.29 -2.25
N PRO A 78 7.87 10.82 -3.19
CA PRO A 78 6.43 10.96 -2.96
C PRO A 78 5.76 9.61 -2.78
N PHE A 79 4.70 9.59 -1.97
CA PHE A 79 3.94 8.39 -1.71
C PHE A 79 2.45 8.73 -1.79
N ALA A 80 1.69 7.90 -2.46
CA ALA A 80 0.25 8.10 -2.58
C ALA A 80 -0.45 6.75 -2.65
N LEU A 81 -1.73 6.76 -2.31
CA LEU A 81 -2.61 5.62 -2.50
C LEU A 81 -3.39 5.79 -3.79
N SER A 82 -3.74 4.68 -4.41
CA SER A 82 -4.62 4.70 -5.57
C SER A 82 -5.76 3.73 -5.33
N ARG A 83 -6.96 4.16 -5.63
CA ARG A 83 -8.16 3.33 -5.55
C ARG A 83 -8.28 2.58 -4.22
N PRO A 84 -8.16 3.26 -3.06
CA PRO A 84 -8.32 2.54 -1.80
C PRO A 84 -9.72 1.92 -1.76
N SER A 85 -9.78 0.65 -1.34
CA SER A 85 -11.06 -0.04 -1.25
C SER A 85 -11.92 0.59 -0.18
N GLU A 86 -13.21 0.25 -0.22
CA GLU A 86 -14.16 0.75 0.77
C GLU A 86 -13.71 0.38 2.18
N GLN A 87 -13.20 -0.85 2.35
CA GLN A 87 -12.71 -1.31 3.65
C GLN A 87 -11.52 -0.48 4.13
N VAL A 88 -10.58 -0.18 3.24
CA VAL A 88 -9.42 0.62 3.61
C VAL A 88 -9.87 2.04 4.00
N LEU A 89 -10.75 2.64 3.19
CA LEU A 89 -11.26 3.97 3.48
C LEU A 89 -11.96 4.02 4.83
N ARG A 90 -12.76 2.98 5.13
CA ARG A 90 -13.48 2.94 6.39
C ARG A 90 -12.54 2.95 7.58
N VAL A 91 -11.47 2.14 7.52
CA VAL A 91 -10.51 2.08 8.62
C VAL A 91 -9.81 3.42 8.79
N LEU A 92 -9.39 4.03 7.67
CA LEU A 92 -8.72 5.33 7.74
C LEU A 92 -9.63 6.40 8.34
N GLU A 93 -10.92 6.37 8.00
CA GLU A 93 -11.87 7.33 8.54
C GLU A 93 -12.11 7.11 10.03
N LEU A 94 -12.20 5.85 10.45
CA LEU A 94 -12.45 5.51 11.85
C LEU A 94 -11.34 6.00 12.76
N VAL A 95 -10.10 6.02 12.28
CA VAL A 95 -8.97 6.48 13.08
C VAL A 95 -8.54 7.91 12.70
N ASP A 96 -9.34 8.58 11.88
CA ASP A 96 -9.13 9.99 11.50
C ASP A 96 -7.80 10.21 10.81
N LEU A 97 -7.40 9.27 9.96
CA LEU A 97 -6.17 9.36 9.19
C LEU A 97 -6.39 9.47 7.69
N SER A 98 -7.65 9.63 7.25
CA SER A 98 -7.92 9.67 5.81
C SER A 98 -7.23 10.85 5.13
N SER A 99 -7.08 11.98 5.82
CA SER A 99 -6.43 13.15 5.25
C SER A 99 -4.91 13.07 5.28
N GLU A 100 -4.34 12.07 5.96
CA GLU A 100 -2.90 11.92 6.02
C GLU A 100 -2.32 11.29 4.78
N PHE A 101 -3.16 10.69 3.92
CA PHE A 101 -2.70 10.00 2.73
C PHE A 101 -3.20 10.73 1.49
N GLU A 102 -2.28 11.01 0.58
CA GLU A 102 -2.67 11.52 -0.72
C GLU A 102 -3.28 10.38 -1.53
N VAL A 103 -4.36 10.67 -2.26
CA VAL A 103 -4.99 9.68 -3.13
C VAL A 103 -4.92 10.20 -4.56
N VAL A 104 -4.41 9.38 -5.45
CA VAL A 104 -4.22 9.75 -6.85
C VAL A 104 -4.84 8.67 -7.75
N GLU A 105 -4.96 8.98 -9.02
CA GLU A 105 -5.40 7.99 -9.99
C GLU A 105 -4.30 6.97 -10.21
N ARG A 106 -4.69 5.75 -10.60
CA ARG A 106 -3.72 4.70 -10.85
C ARG A 106 -2.82 5.10 -12.02
N PRO A 107 -1.50 5.12 -11.83
CA PRO A 107 -0.60 5.48 -12.91
C PRO A 107 -0.57 4.39 -13.98
N VAL A 108 -0.30 4.81 -15.21
CA VAL A 108 -0.16 3.90 -16.34
C VAL A 108 1.17 4.20 -17.03
N SER A 109 1.67 3.21 -17.76
CA SER A 109 2.94 3.37 -18.47
C SER A 109 2.81 4.26 -19.67
#